data_30ecbe3a6611f5533a7286043fd4a748
#
_entry.id   30ecbe3a6611f5533a7286043fd4a748
#
_cell.length_a   1.000
_cell.length_b   1.000
_cell.length_c   1.000
_cell.angle_alpha   90.00
_cell.angle_beta   90.00
_cell.angle_gamma   90.00
#
_symmetry.space_group_name_H-M   'P 1'
#
loop_
_entity.id
_entity.type
_entity.pdbx_description
1 polymer ?
#
loop_
_entity_poly.entity_id
_entity_poly.type
_entity_poly.pdbx_seq_one_letter_code
_entity_poly.pdbx_strand_id
1 'polypeptide(L)'
;MAHDLDYTCRQYGSHVLQRVGVWQHKAPAPQHAPWIVFIHGGAWRDPRNTLDDFAPSIAHLLGAPIRAPIRAFASIDYRLSPSDAYPQHPADTPEPERRTARHPDHVADVAAALRLLAAEHRLADDGYVLVGHSAGATLALQLLMGGHDGGPPVPLPAAIVAISGIYDLVGINARRAGSYAAFISAAFGPEGDGDGWRAASPACFSGSFRDRWPGNNRLALLAHSPDDSLVDAAETDAMAAKLAADGVDVSVVKDLTGEHNFVWQDGEQVARLVGQVLARLRQGKAGD
;
A
#
# COMPACT_ATOMS: atom_id res chain seq x y z
N MET A 1 15.18 -12.51 -17.57
CA MET A 1 14.10 -11.51 -17.46
C MET A 1 14.47 -10.32 -16.56
N ALA A 2 15.37 -10.44 -15.58
CA ALA A 2 15.88 -9.28 -14.82
C ALA A 2 16.85 -8.37 -15.61
N HIS A 3 17.25 -8.76 -16.82
CA HIS A 3 18.23 -8.03 -17.63
C HIS A 3 17.69 -6.77 -18.33
N ASP A 4 16.37 -6.56 -18.33
CA ASP A 4 15.73 -5.45 -19.07
C ASP A 4 15.37 -4.26 -18.19
N LEU A 5 15.59 -4.35 -16.87
CA LEU A 5 15.36 -3.27 -15.92
C LEU A 5 16.67 -2.79 -15.31
N ASP A 6 16.77 -1.49 -15.11
CA ASP A 6 17.74 -0.86 -14.23
C ASP A 6 17.11 -0.68 -12.86
N TYR A 7 17.83 -1.06 -11.80
CA TYR A 7 17.40 -0.90 -10.42
C TYR A 7 18.20 0.20 -9.73
N THR A 8 17.49 1.07 -9.01
CA THR A 8 18.08 2.05 -8.11
C THR A 8 17.31 2.07 -6.80
N CYS A 9 18.01 2.31 -5.69
CA CYS A 9 17.38 2.56 -4.39
C CYS A 9 17.67 4.00 -3.98
N ARG A 10 16.62 4.74 -3.61
CA ARG A 10 16.70 6.14 -3.22
C ARG A 10 16.21 6.31 -1.79
N GLN A 11 16.95 7.11 -1.02
CA GLN A 11 16.55 7.45 0.34
C GLN A 11 15.77 8.78 0.34
N TYR A 12 14.61 8.79 0.99
CA TYR A 12 13.74 9.98 1.05
C TYR A 12 13.71 10.63 2.45
N GLY A 13 14.44 10.05 3.41
CA GLY A 13 14.58 10.58 4.76
C GLY A 13 15.87 10.10 5.43
N SER A 14 16.02 10.38 6.73
CA SER A 14 17.27 10.07 7.49
C SER A 14 17.28 8.64 8.05
N HIS A 15 16.14 7.96 8.15
CA HIS A 15 16.06 6.61 8.67
C HIS A 15 16.37 5.58 7.57
N VAL A 16 17.06 4.49 7.91
CA VAL A 16 17.49 3.45 6.95
C VAL A 16 16.32 2.84 6.15
N LEU A 17 15.11 2.80 6.73
CA LEU A 17 13.90 2.32 6.06
C LEU A 17 13.13 3.41 5.31
N GLN A 18 13.58 4.67 5.34
CA GLN A 18 12.98 5.72 4.53
C GLN A 18 13.59 5.69 3.12
N ARG A 19 13.33 4.61 2.40
CA ARG A 19 13.88 4.36 1.07
C ARG A 19 12.84 3.80 0.11
N VAL A 20 13.06 3.99 -1.17
CA VAL A 20 12.24 3.48 -2.26
C VAL A 20 13.10 2.81 -3.32
N GLY A 21 12.77 1.57 -3.66
CA GLY A 21 13.34 0.84 -4.77
C GLY A 21 12.61 1.21 -6.06
N VAL A 22 13.37 1.45 -7.13
CA VAL A 22 12.84 1.85 -8.44
C VAL A 22 13.42 0.94 -9.52
N TRP A 23 12.57 0.32 -10.33
CA TRP A 23 12.93 -0.49 -11.48
C TRP A 23 12.40 0.17 -12.75
N GLN A 24 13.29 0.60 -13.63
CA GLN A 24 12.95 1.26 -14.88
C GLN A 24 13.38 0.42 -16.07
N HIS A 25 12.56 0.40 -17.10
CA HIS A 25 12.95 -0.25 -18.37
C HIS A 25 14.16 0.45 -18.99
N LYS A 26 15.14 -0.34 -19.44
CA LYS A 26 16.31 0.17 -20.21
C LYS A 26 15.89 0.81 -21.52
N ALA A 27 14.86 0.24 -22.16
CA ALA A 27 14.24 0.85 -23.33
C ALA A 27 13.16 1.87 -22.87
N PRO A 28 13.00 3.01 -23.56
CA PRO A 28 11.97 3.99 -23.21
C PRO A 28 10.58 3.38 -23.27
N ALA A 29 9.86 3.41 -22.16
CA ALA A 29 8.45 3.07 -22.11
C ALA A 29 7.59 4.28 -22.56
N PRO A 30 6.36 4.06 -23.07
CA PRO A 30 5.46 5.15 -23.41
C PRO A 30 5.23 6.10 -22.24
N GLN A 31 5.31 7.41 -22.49
CA GLN A 31 5.21 8.43 -21.44
C GLN A 31 3.89 8.37 -20.64
N HIS A 32 2.80 7.91 -21.28
CA HIS A 32 1.48 7.79 -20.68
C HIS A 32 1.22 6.44 -20.01
N ALA A 33 2.21 5.53 -20.04
CA ALA A 33 2.09 4.27 -19.33
C ALA A 33 2.19 4.52 -17.82
N PRO A 34 1.35 3.86 -17.00
CA PRO A 34 1.39 4.06 -15.56
C PRO A 34 2.60 3.40 -14.90
N TRP A 35 2.99 3.94 -13.77
CA TRP A 35 3.84 3.27 -12.80
C TRP A 35 3.01 2.28 -11.98
N ILE A 36 3.67 1.25 -11.47
CA ILE A 36 3.11 0.40 -10.42
C ILE A 36 3.94 0.64 -9.16
N VAL A 37 3.30 1.17 -8.13
CA VAL A 37 3.93 1.51 -6.85
C VAL A 37 3.40 0.56 -5.78
N PHE A 38 4.28 -0.14 -5.06
CA PHE A 38 3.93 -1.13 -4.06
C PHE A 38 4.31 -0.66 -2.65
N ILE A 39 3.44 -1.00 -1.68
CA ILE A 39 3.67 -0.82 -0.24
C ILE A 39 3.53 -2.17 0.43
N HIS A 40 4.59 -2.63 1.08
CA HIS A 40 4.62 -3.93 1.75
C HIS A 40 3.77 -3.99 3.03
N GLY A 41 3.49 -5.21 3.48
CA GLY A 41 2.77 -5.50 4.71
C GLY A 41 3.65 -5.52 5.97
N GLY A 42 3.42 -6.54 6.84
CA GLY A 42 4.23 -6.75 8.04
C GLY A 42 3.70 -6.09 9.29
N ALA A 43 2.38 -5.80 9.35
CA ALA A 43 1.70 -5.23 10.53
C ALA A 43 2.46 -4.01 11.12
N TRP A 44 3.00 -3.17 10.26
CA TRP A 44 3.82 -1.96 10.56
C TRP A 44 5.08 -2.22 11.39
N ARG A 45 5.47 -3.46 11.67
CA ARG A 45 6.52 -3.81 12.64
C ARG A 45 7.47 -4.95 12.26
N ASP A 46 7.13 -5.75 11.22
CA ASP A 46 7.94 -6.90 10.83
C ASP A 46 9.09 -6.48 9.90
N PRO A 47 10.35 -6.51 10.35
CA PRO A 47 11.49 -6.07 9.53
C PRO A 47 11.86 -7.03 8.40
N ARG A 48 11.21 -8.18 8.29
CA ARG A 48 11.40 -9.13 7.18
C ARG A 48 10.61 -8.73 5.94
N ASN A 49 9.55 -7.93 6.12
CA ASN A 49 8.84 -7.33 4.99
C ASN A 49 9.54 -6.05 4.56
N THR A 50 9.88 -5.98 3.29
CA THR A 50 10.66 -4.89 2.72
C THR A 50 10.18 -4.55 1.30
N LEU A 51 10.79 -3.53 0.72
CA LEU A 51 10.57 -3.17 -0.69
C LEU A 51 10.82 -4.35 -1.66
N ASP A 52 11.60 -5.35 -1.26
CA ASP A 52 11.92 -6.52 -2.08
C ASP A 52 10.73 -7.49 -2.21
N ASP A 53 9.72 -7.39 -1.35
CA ASP A 53 8.47 -8.18 -1.41
C ASP A 53 7.73 -7.99 -2.75
N PHE A 54 8.04 -6.93 -3.49
CA PHE A 54 7.45 -6.69 -4.81
C PHE A 54 8.17 -7.41 -5.96
N ALA A 55 9.37 -7.92 -5.76
CA ALA A 55 10.17 -8.52 -6.83
C ALA A 55 9.50 -9.71 -7.54
N PRO A 56 8.82 -10.65 -6.84
CA PRO A 56 8.08 -11.73 -7.50
C PRO A 56 6.96 -11.20 -8.42
N SER A 57 6.22 -10.20 -7.96
CA SER A 57 5.14 -9.58 -8.74
C SER A 57 5.68 -8.87 -9.99
N ILE A 58 6.82 -8.17 -9.89
CA ILE A 58 7.50 -7.56 -11.05
C ILE A 58 7.86 -8.62 -12.08
N ALA A 59 8.40 -9.77 -11.65
CA ALA A 59 8.77 -10.86 -12.55
C ALA A 59 7.55 -11.37 -13.34
N HIS A 60 6.41 -11.56 -12.68
CA HIS A 60 5.16 -11.95 -13.33
C HIS A 60 4.61 -10.87 -14.26
N LEU A 61 4.65 -9.59 -13.84
CA LEU A 61 4.19 -8.46 -14.67
C LEU A 61 5.01 -8.31 -15.95
N LEU A 62 6.30 -8.61 -15.91
CA LEU A 62 7.18 -8.61 -17.10
C LEU A 62 6.96 -9.81 -18.01
N GLY A 63 6.60 -10.97 -17.44
CA GLY A 63 6.36 -12.22 -18.16
C GLY A 63 4.94 -12.38 -18.71
N ALA A 64 3.98 -11.65 -18.16
CA ALA A 64 2.58 -11.77 -18.52
C ALA A 64 2.30 -11.08 -19.88
N PRO A 65 1.35 -11.61 -20.66
CA PRO A 65 0.87 -10.93 -21.85
C PRO A 65 -0.03 -9.74 -21.49
N ILE A 66 0.48 -8.85 -20.63
CA ILE A 66 -0.23 -7.63 -20.22
C ILE A 66 -0.29 -6.72 -21.43
N ARG A 67 -1.49 -6.52 -21.97
CA ARG A 67 -1.71 -5.68 -23.16
C ARG A 67 -1.50 -4.18 -22.89
N ALA A 68 -1.26 -3.79 -21.65
CA ALA A 68 -1.03 -2.41 -21.23
C ALA A 68 0.45 -2.20 -20.91
N PRO A 69 1.15 -1.24 -21.53
CA PRO A 69 2.52 -0.95 -21.14
C PRO A 69 2.58 -0.42 -19.70
N ILE A 70 3.60 -0.85 -18.96
CA ILE A 70 3.96 -0.32 -17.65
C ILE A 70 5.22 0.53 -17.83
N ARG A 71 5.24 1.73 -17.25
CA ARG A 71 6.37 2.65 -17.39
C ARG A 71 7.55 2.25 -16.52
N ALA A 72 7.28 1.93 -15.27
CA ALA A 72 8.26 1.54 -14.27
C ALA A 72 7.57 0.95 -13.05
N PHE A 73 8.37 0.40 -12.14
CA PHE A 73 7.92 -0.12 -10.86
C PHE A 73 8.63 0.62 -9.74
N ALA A 74 7.93 0.82 -8.63
CA ALA A 74 8.53 1.28 -7.39
C ALA A 74 8.00 0.49 -6.21
N SER A 75 8.81 0.34 -5.16
CA SER A 75 8.40 -0.30 -3.91
C SER A 75 8.94 0.51 -2.73
N ILE A 76 8.08 0.78 -1.76
CA ILE A 76 8.35 1.72 -0.67
C ILE A 76 8.58 0.93 0.61
N ASP A 77 9.76 1.11 1.24
CA ASP A 77 9.96 0.84 2.66
C ASP A 77 9.49 2.05 3.47
N TYR A 78 9.08 1.81 4.68
CA TYR A 78 8.68 2.85 5.64
C TYR A 78 9.18 2.50 7.04
N ARG A 79 9.34 3.48 7.93
CA ARG A 79 9.73 3.26 9.32
C ARG A 79 8.77 2.31 10.01
N LEU A 80 9.31 1.44 10.85
CA LEU A 80 8.54 0.44 11.56
C LEU A 80 8.33 0.80 13.03
N SER A 81 7.25 0.27 13.59
CA SER A 81 6.92 0.31 15.00
C SER A 81 7.74 -0.68 15.81
N PRO A 82 7.83 -0.52 17.15
CA PRO A 82 8.43 -1.51 18.03
C PRO A 82 7.76 -2.88 17.91
N SER A 83 8.54 -3.94 18.11
CA SER A 83 8.05 -5.32 18.05
C SER A 83 8.76 -6.20 19.08
N ASP A 84 8.00 -6.88 19.93
CA ASP A 84 8.55 -7.84 20.87
C ASP A 84 9.13 -9.08 20.18
N ALA A 85 8.60 -9.42 18.98
CA ALA A 85 9.14 -10.50 18.16
C ALA A 85 10.50 -10.18 17.54
N TYR A 86 10.82 -8.90 17.39
CA TYR A 86 12.07 -8.40 16.82
C TYR A 86 12.61 -7.25 17.69
N PRO A 87 13.02 -7.53 18.93
CA PRO A 87 13.41 -6.49 19.86
C PRO A 87 14.66 -5.75 19.38
N GLN A 88 14.73 -4.46 19.68
CA GLN A 88 15.91 -3.64 19.51
C GLN A 88 16.32 -3.07 20.88
N HIS A 89 17.61 -3.09 21.16
CA HIS A 89 18.17 -2.44 22.34
C HIS A 89 18.58 -1.01 22.01
N PRO A 90 17.99 0.02 22.62
CA PRO A 90 18.32 1.41 22.29
C PRO A 90 19.80 1.75 22.44
N ALA A 91 20.53 1.07 23.38
CA ALA A 91 21.96 1.28 23.58
C ALA A 91 22.82 0.75 22.43
N ASP A 92 22.33 -0.30 21.72
CA ASP A 92 23.09 -1.03 20.70
C ASP A 92 22.60 -0.70 19.27
N THR A 93 21.47 0.01 19.14
CA THR A 93 20.86 0.32 17.86
C THR A 93 21.06 1.80 17.53
N PRO A 94 21.76 2.13 16.41
CA PRO A 94 21.88 3.49 15.94
C PRO A 94 20.51 4.17 15.76
N GLU A 95 20.43 5.47 16.04
CA GLU A 95 19.17 6.22 15.94
C GLU A 95 18.47 6.05 14.57
N PRO A 96 19.17 6.14 13.42
CA PRO A 96 18.56 5.98 12.11
C PRO A 96 18.02 4.57 11.80
N GLU A 97 18.24 3.61 12.70
CA GLU A 97 17.81 2.21 12.54
C GLU A 97 16.71 1.82 13.54
N ARG A 98 16.36 2.72 14.49
CA ARG A 98 15.43 2.40 15.55
C ARG A 98 13.99 2.33 15.05
N ARG A 99 13.32 1.21 15.32
CA ARG A 99 11.92 1.01 15.01
C ARG A 99 11.05 1.58 16.13
N THR A 100 10.74 2.85 16.03
CA THR A 100 9.97 3.61 17.04
C THR A 100 8.80 4.37 16.42
N ALA A 101 8.57 4.19 15.11
CA ALA A 101 7.53 4.90 14.39
C ALA A 101 6.13 4.54 14.91
N ARG A 102 5.26 5.52 14.87
CA ARG A 102 3.83 5.38 15.18
C ARG A 102 3.04 6.18 14.16
N HIS A 103 1.79 5.81 13.99
CA HIS A 103 0.88 6.61 13.19
C HIS A 103 0.88 8.08 13.69
N PRO A 104 1.03 9.08 12.80
CA PRO A 104 0.98 9.00 11.35
C PRO A 104 2.33 8.79 10.63
N ASP A 105 3.43 8.47 11.33
CA ASP A 105 4.77 8.35 10.72
C ASP A 105 4.79 7.44 9.49
N HIS A 106 4.11 6.28 9.55
CA HIS A 106 4.12 5.29 8.47
C HIS A 106 3.52 5.86 7.17
N VAL A 107 2.35 6.50 7.26
CA VAL A 107 1.69 7.11 6.10
C VAL A 107 2.41 8.37 5.64
N ALA A 108 3.04 9.11 6.56
CA ALA A 108 3.89 10.25 6.22
C ALA A 108 5.12 9.81 5.41
N ASP A 109 5.71 8.66 5.74
CA ASP A 109 6.80 8.07 4.99
C ASP A 109 6.37 7.68 3.57
N VAL A 110 5.21 7.05 3.41
CA VAL A 110 4.64 6.76 2.08
C VAL A 110 4.44 8.04 1.27
N ALA A 111 3.92 9.09 1.89
CA ALA A 111 3.74 10.39 1.24
C ALA A 111 5.08 11.02 0.81
N ALA A 112 6.11 10.93 1.66
CA ALA A 112 7.45 11.42 1.35
C ALA A 112 8.09 10.66 0.18
N ALA A 113 7.95 9.33 0.14
CA ALA A 113 8.42 8.51 -0.98
C ALA A 113 7.72 8.89 -2.30
N LEU A 114 6.41 9.10 -2.29
CA LEU A 114 5.66 9.53 -3.48
C LEU A 114 6.09 10.92 -3.97
N ARG A 115 6.40 11.85 -3.05
CA ARG A 115 6.95 13.17 -3.41
C ARG A 115 8.33 13.06 -4.04
N LEU A 116 9.20 12.18 -3.52
CA LEU A 116 10.49 11.91 -4.14
C LEU A 116 10.32 11.35 -5.55
N LEU A 117 9.42 10.37 -5.75
CA LEU A 117 9.12 9.84 -7.07
C LEU A 117 8.55 10.92 -8.02
N ALA A 118 7.74 11.84 -7.51
CA ALA A 118 7.25 12.97 -8.30
C ALA A 118 8.39 13.92 -8.72
N ALA A 119 9.29 14.24 -7.80
CA ALA A 119 10.40 15.16 -8.05
C ALA A 119 11.47 14.56 -8.99
N GLU A 120 11.88 13.32 -8.77
CA GLU A 120 12.98 12.70 -9.52
C GLU A 120 12.51 11.99 -10.80
N HIS A 121 11.31 11.41 -10.80
CA HIS A 121 10.80 10.56 -11.87
C HIS A 121 9.54 11.08 -12.55
N ARG A 122 9.08 12.29 -12.15
CA ARG A 122 7.87 12.93 -12.69
C ARG A 122 6.62 12.06 -12.53
N LEU A 123 6.50 11.38 -11.38
CA LEU A 123 5.25 10.74 -11.00
C LEU A 123 4.19 11.82 -10.82
N ALA A 124 3.09 11.74 -11.56
CA ALA A 124 2.03 12.74 -11.56
C ALA A 124 0.70 12.11 -11.14
N ASP A 125 -0.29 12.95 -10.91
CA ASP A 125 -1.68 12.51 -10.73
C ASP A 125 -2.09 11.60 -11.90
N ASP A 126 -2.84 10.54 -11.57
CA ASP A 126 -3.29 9.53 -12.54
C ASP A 126 -2.17 8.78 -13.28
N GLY A 127 -0.93 9.04 -12.93
CA GLY A 127 0.24 8.42 -13.54
C GLY A 127 0.65 7.08 -12.95
N TYR A 128 -0.08 6.55 -11.94
CA TYR A 128 0.31 5.30 -11.28
C TYR A 128 -0.88 4.54 -10.68
N VAL A 129 -0.65 3.25 -10.48
CA VAL A 129 -1.48 2.36 -9.67
C VAL A 129 -0.75 2.11 -8.35
N LEU A 130 -1.42 2.37 -7.22
CA LEU A 130 -0.89 2.11 -5.90
C LEU A 130 -1.35 0.74 -5.43
N VAL A 131 -0.42 -0.15 -5.15
CA VAL A 131 -0.67 -1.52 -4.70
C VAL A 131 -0.23 -1.64 -3.25
N GLY A 132 -1.07 -2.12 -2.38
CA GLY A 132 -0.72 -2.37 -0.99
C GLY A 132 -1.15 -3.75 -0.54
N HIS A 133 -0.33 -4.40 0.29
CA HIS A 133 -0.67 -5.66 0.95
C HIS A 133 -0.75 -5.47 2.46
N SER A 134 -1.79 -6.04 3.11
CA SER A 134 -1.94 -6.00 4.58
C SER A 134 -1.83 -4.57 5.13
N ALA A 135 -0.91 -4.28 6.03
CA ALA A 135 -0.60 -2.94 6.53
C ALA A 135 -0.35 -1.93 5.38
N GLY A 136 0.29 -2.35 4.29
CA GLY A 136 0.50 -1.51 3.10
C GLY A 136 -0.80 -1.12 2.40
N ALA A 137 -1.81 -2.00 2.39
CA ALA A 137 -3.13 -1.69 1.86
C ALA A 137 -3.87 -0.66 2.74
N THR A 138 -3.69 -0.75 4.06
CA THR A 138 -4.18 0.26 5.01
C THR A 138 -3.53 1.61 4.73
N LEU A 139 -2.20 1.64 4.57
CA LEU A 139 -1.44 2.86 4.30
C LEU A 139 -1.85 3.52 2.97
N ALA A 140 -2.12 2.72 1.93
CA ALA A 140 -2.60 3.22 0.64
C ALA A 140 -3.93 4.00 0.76
N LEU A 141 -4.84 3.55 1.63
CA LEU A 141 -6.11 4.23 1.88
C LEU A 141 -5.96 5.37 2.89
N GLN A 142 -5.11 5.22 3.92
CA GLN A 142 -4.80 6.31 4.85
C GLN A 142 -4.18 7.51 4.14
N LEU A 143 -3.41 7.30 3.07
CA LEU A 143 -2.88 8.38 2.23
C LEU A 143 -4.00 9.30 1.72
N LEU A 144 -5.13 8.73 1.31
CA LEU A 144 -6.30 9.49 0.84
C LEU A 144 -7.06 10.19 1.96
N MET A 145 -6.98 9.71 3.21
CA MET A 145 -7.62 10.39 4.34
C MET A 145 -7.01 11.76 4.62
N GLY A 146 -5.73 11.94 4.27
CA GLY A 146 -5.01 13.21 4.44
C GLY A 146 -4.62 13.51 5.89
N GLY A 147 -3.99 14.68 6.09
CA GLY A 147 -3.66 15.16 7.44
C GLY A 147 -2.46 14.47 8.12
N HIS A 148 -1.68 13.70 7.37
CA HIS A 148 -0.63 12.83 7.92
C HIS A 148 0.72 13.51 8.19
N ASP A 149 1.07 14.62 7.51
CA ASP A 149 2.40 15.21 7.69
C ASP A 149 2.47 16.75 7.51
N GLY A 150 1.36 17.39 7.13
CA GLY A 150 1.34 18.82 6.84
C GLY A 150 2.21 19.26 5.65
N GLY A 151 2.79 18.31 4.92
CA GLY A 151 3.65 18.55 3.76
C GLY A 151 2.87 18.94 2.50
N PRO A 152 3.59 19.20 1.39
CA PRO A 152 2.97 19.49 0.10
C PRO A 152 2.04 18.33 -0.36
N PRO A 153 1.06 18.62 -1.23
CA PRO A 153 0.24 17.56 -1.81
C PRO A 153 1.08 16.45 -2.45
N VAL A 154 0.62 15.22 -2.33
CA VAL A 154 1.18 14.06 -3.03
C VAL A 154 0.39 13.81 -4.32
N PRO A 155 1.02 13.32 -5.39
CA PRO A 155 0.28 12.86 -6.56
C PRO A 155 -0.75 11.80 -6.14
N LEU A 156 -1.95 11.85 -6.70
CA LEU A 156 -3.00 10.87 -6.42
C LEU A 156 -2.97 9.72 -7.45
N PRO A 157 -3.12 8.46 -7.02
CA PRO A 157 -3.10 7.31 -7.92
C PRO A 157 -4.31 7.31 -8.87
N ALA A 158 -4.15 6.76 -10.07
CA ALA A 158 -5.28 6.46 -10.95
C ALA A 158 -6.16 5.35 -10.36
N ALA A 159 -5.54 4.39 -9.70
CA ALA A 159 -6.24 3.31 -9.03
C ALA A 159 -5.47 2.82 -7.80
N ILE A 160 -6.19 2.20 -6.87
CA ILE A 160 -5.62 1.49 -5.72
C ILE A 160 -5.98 0.00 -5.85
N VAL A 161 -4.98 -0.87 -5.64
CA VAL A 161 -5.14 -2.31 -5.44
C VAL A 161 -4.79 -2.61 -3.99
N ALA A 162 -5.79 -2.88 -3.18
CA ALA A 162 -5.64 -3.09 -1.74
C ALA A 162 -5.94 -4.56 -1.40
N ILE A 163 -4.91 -5.28 -0.97
CA ILE A 163 -4.94 -6.74 -0.80
C ILE A 163 -4.85 -7.09 0.67
N SER A 164 -5.85 -7.82 1.21
CA SER A 164 -5.88 -8.33 2.59
C SER A 164 -5.53 -7.25 3.63
N GLY A 165 -6.03 -6.02 3.46
CA GLY A 165 -5.72 -4.89 4.35
C GLY A 165 -6.53 -4.92 5.64
N ILE A 166 -6.01 -4.23 6.65
CA ILE A 166 -6.69 -3.99 7.92
C ILE A 166 -7.32 -2.59 7.85
N TYR A 167 -8.64 -2.51 7.79
CA TYR A 167 -9.35 -1.26 7.55
C TYR A 167 -10.18 -0.77 8.73
N ASP A 168 -10.46 -1.67 9.70
CA ASP A 168 -11.11 -1.36 10.98
C ASP A 168 -10.30 -1.97 12.12
N LEU A 169 -9.38 -1.18 12.68
CA LEU A 169 -8.46 -1.63 13.74
C LEU A 169 -9.20 -2.09 15.01
N VAL A 170 -10.30 -1.44 15.35
CA VAL A 170 -11.15 -1.83 16.49
C VAL A 170 -11.90 -3.11 16.19
N GLY A 171 -12.51 -3.17 15.01
CA GLY A 171 -13.32 -4.32 14.58
C GLY A 171 -12.49 -5.59 14.46
N ILE A 172 -11.34 -5.55 13.80
CA ILE A 172 -10.48 -6.74 13.68
C ILE A 172 -9.98 -7.20 15.06
N ASN A 173 -9.56 -6.29 15.94
CA ASN A 173 -9.13 -6.66 17.28
C ASN A 173 -10.23 -7.36 18.06
N ALA A 174 -11.47 -6.85 17.98
CA ALA A 174 -12.62 -7.48 18.61
C ALA A 174 -12.91 -8.88 18.06
N ARG A 175 -12.91 -9.05 16.71
CA ARG A 175 -13.12 -10.36 16.06
C ARG A 175 -11.99 -11.35 16.36
N ARG A 176 -10.78 -10.86 16.64
CA ARG A 176 -9.62 -11.65 17.06
C ARG A 176 -9.51 -11.78 18.60
N ALA A 177 -10.61 -11.54 19.33
CA ALA A 177 -10.70 -11.65 20.79
C ALA A 177 -9.58 -10.88 21.52
N GLY A 178 -9.20 -9.69 21.04
CA GLY A 178 -8.18 -8.83 21.63
C GLY A 178 -6.72 -9.22 21.34
N SER A 179 -6.48 -10.30 20.59
CA SER A 179 -5.11 -10.79 20.36
C SER A 179 -4.25 -9.85 19.47
N TYR A 180 -4.89 -8.90 18.79
CA TYR A 180 -4.21 -7.91 17.94
C TYR A 180 -3.88 -6.59 18.66
N ALA A 181 -4.37 -6.40 19.89
CA ALA A 181 -4.18 -5.17 20.65
C ALA A 181 -2.71 -4.75 20.78
N ALA A 182 -1.81 -5.71 21.00
CA ALA A 182 -0.39 -5.41 21.25
C ALA A 182 0.28 -4.73 20.05
N PHE A 183 0.12 -5.27 18.83
CA PHE A 183 0.77 -4.68 17.66
C PHE A 183 0.03 -3.43 17.17
N ILE A 184 -1.28 -3.37 17.30
CA ILE A 184 -2.04 -2.17 16.97
C ILE A 184 -1.64 -1.04 17.92
N SER A 185 -1.55 -1.30 19.23
CA SER A 185 -1.08 -0.30 20.20
C SER A 185 0.35 0.18 19.92
N ALA A 186 1.24 -0.71 19.49
CA ALA A 186 2.60 -0.33 19.13
C ALA A 186 2.62 0.66 17.94
N ALA A 187 1.72 0.46 16.97
CA ALA A 187 1.67 1.27 15.75
C ALA A 187 0.78 2.52 15.87
N PHE A 188 -0.29 2.49 16.67
CA PHE A 188 -1.31 3.54 16.71
C PHE A 188 -1.53 4.15 18.09
N GLY A 189 -0.75 3.76 19.10
CA GLY A 189 -0.96 4.14 20.50
C GLY A 189 -1.92 3.18 21.23
N PRO A 190 -2.05 3.29 22.58
CA PRO A 190 -2.88 2.40 23.37
C PRO A 190 -4.36 2.49 22.99
N GLU A 191 -5.06 1.35 23.10
CA GLU A 191 -6.51 1.31 23.00
C GLU A 191 -7.14 2.18 24.09
N GLY A 192 -8.05 3.07 23.73
CA GLY A 192 -8.69 3.98 24.68
C GLY A 192 -8.01 5.34 24.83
N ASP A 193 -6.92 5.60 24.13
CA ASP A 193 -6.32 6.93 24.00
C ASP A 193 -7.12 7.79 23.00
N GLY A 194 -8.36 8.09 23.40
CA GLY A 194 -9.33 8.69 22.50
C GLY A 194 -9.79 7.75 21.39
N ASP A 195 -10.27 8.30 20.29
CA ASP A 195 -10.68 7.54 19.10
C ASP A 195 -9.50 7.16 18.15
N GLY A 196 -8.26 7.10 18.66
CA GLY A 196 -7.05 6.98 17.83
C GLY A 196 -7.09 5.83 16.82
N TRP A 197 -7.45 4.61 17.27
CA TRP A 197 -7.58 3.47 16.37
C TRP A 197 -8.70 3.66 15.35
N ARG A 198 -9.85 4.19 15.81
CA ARG A 198 -10.99 4.44 14.93
C ARG A 198 -10.68 5.55 13.91
N ALA A 199 -10.04 6.61 14.36
CA ALA A 199 -9.64 7.72 13.50
C ALA A 199 -8.60 7.30 12.43
N ALA A 200 -7.72 6.33 12.76
CA ALA A 200 -6.74 5.76 11.85
C ALA A 200 -7.32 4.67 10.92
N SER A 201 -8.54 4.21 11.17
CA SER A 201 -9.19 3.12 10.42
C SER A 201 -9.84 3.64 9.14
N PRO A 202 -9.40 3.24 7.93
CA PRO A 202 -9.99 3.72 6.69
C PRO A 202 -11.49 3.43 6.55
N ALA A 203 -11.96 2.27 7.02
CA ALA A 203 -13.39 1.93 6.98
C ALA A 203 -14.23 2.82 7.92
N CYS A 204 -13.61 3.47 8.91
CA CYS A 204 -14.25 4.38 9.85
C CYS A 204 -14.04 5.87 9.50
N PHE A 205 -13.40 6.16 8.37
CA PHE A 205 -13.12 7.55 7.97
C PHE A 205 -14.40 8.37 7.89
N SER A 206 -14.45 9.48 8.67
CA SER A 206 -15.62 10.37 8.74
C SER A 206 -15.78 11.28 7.54
N GLY A 207 -14.70 11.44 6.73
CA GLY A 207 -14.74 12.16 5.46
C GLY A 207 -15.21 11.29 4.31
N SER A 208 -15.15 11.84 3.10
CA SER A 208 -15.50 11.15 1.85
C SER A 208 -14.23 10.82 1.05
N PHE A 209 -14.03 9.56 0.70
CA PHE A 209 -12.95 9.17 -0.21
C PHE A 209 -13.13 9.76 -1.61
N ARG A 210 -14.38 9.94 -2.06
CA ARG A 210 -14.66 10.60 -3.35
C ARG A 210 -14.14 12.04 -3.36
N ASP A 211 -14.33 12.78 -2.26
CA ASP A 211 -13.88 14.17 -2.15
C ASP A 211 -12.35 14.27 -2.01
N ARG A 212 -11.74 13.30 -1.33
CA ARG A 212 -10.29 13.22 -1.14
C ARG A 212 -9.53 12.66 -2.34
N TRP A 213 -10.23 11.95 -3.20
CA TRP A 213 -9.68 11.34 -4.41
C TRP A 213 -10.48 11.78 -5.64
N PRO A 214 -10.46 13.09 -5.95
CA PRO A 214 -11.23 13.67 -7.04
C PRO A 214 -10.72 13.18 -8.40
N GLY A 215 -11.57 13.22 -9.40
CA GLY A 215 -11.28 12.84 -10.78
C GLY A 215 -12.26 11.80 -11.30
N ASN A 216 -12.31 11.68 -12.61
CA ASN A 216 -13.09 10.65 -13.29
C ASN A 216 -12.25 9.35 -13.35
N ASN A 217 -12.93 8.21 -13.36
CA ASN A 217 -12.29 6.90 -13.52
C ASN A 217 -11.33 6.48 -12.37
N ARG A 218 -11.53 7.01 -11.15
CA ARG A 218 -10.83 6.50 -9.95
C ARG A 218 -11.38 5.12 -9.59
N LEU A 219 -10.50 4.15 -9.45
CA LEU A 219 -10.85 2.75 -9.20
C LEU A 219 -10.15 2.22 -7.94
N ALA A 220 -10.92 1.70 -7.01
CA ALA A 220 -10.41 0.88 -5.92
C ALA A 220 -10.71 -0.60 -6.22
N LEU A 221 -9.69 -1.45 -6.28
CA LEU A 221 -9.81 -2.89 -6.31
C LEU A 221 -9.39 -3.44 -4.96
N LEU A 222 -10.34 -4.01 -4.23
CA LEU A 222 -10.11 -4.69 -2.97
C LEU A 222 -10.01 -6.20 -3.23
N ALA A 223 -8.99 -6.86 -2.71
CA ALA A 223 -8.80 -8.27 -2.94
C ALA A 223 -8.51 -9.03 -1.64
N HIS A 224 -8.98 -10.27 -1.57
CA HIS A 224 -8.87 -11.11 -0.38
C HIS A 224 -8.80 -12.59 -0.74
N SER A 225 -8.07 -13.37 0.06
CA SER A 225 -8.04 -14.83 -0.01
C SER A 225 -8.94 -15.42 1.09
N PRO A 226 -9.86 -16.34 0.77
CA PRO A 226 -10.62 -17.05 1.80
C PRO A 226 -9.74 -17.92 2.70
N ASP A 227 -8.51 -18.23 2.28
CA ASP A 227 -7.54 -19.02 3.05
C ASP A 227 -6.72 -18.15 4.03
N ASP A 228 -6.92 -16.82 4.04
CA ASP A 228 -6.17 -15.87 4.87
C ASP A 228 -6.53 -16.06 6.36
N SER A 229 -5.61 -16.63 7.12
CA SER A 229 -5.80 -16.87 8.55
C SER A 229 -5.52 -15.64 9.44
N LEU A 230 -4.87 -14.59 8.91
CA LEU A 230 -4.50 -13.39 9.68
C LEU A 230 -5.53 -12.27 9.57
N VAL A 231 -5.99 -11.95 8.37
CA VAL A 231 -7.00 -10.93 8.14
C VAL A 231 -8.27 -11.62 7.66
N ASP A 232 -9.41 -11.28 8.24
CA ASP A 232 -10.69 -11.86 7.83
C ASP A 232 -11.37 -11.03 6.72
N ALA A 233 -12.25 -11.67 5.95
CA ALA A 233 -12.94 -11.05 4.83
C ALA A 233 -13.83 -9.86 5.24
N ALA A 234 -14.19 -9.75 6.53
CA ALA A 234 -15.00 -8.64 7.05
C ALA A 234 -14.29 -7.29 6.89
N GLU A 235 -12.95 -7.26 6.92
CA GLU A 235 -12.17 -6.06 6.64
C GLU A 235 -12.41 -5.56 5.21
N THR A 236 -12.30 -6.47 4.24
CA THR A 236 -12.56 -6.16 2.83
C THR A 236 -14.00 -5.72 2.61
N ASP A 237 -14.98 -6.37 3.26
CA ASP A 237 -16.40 -6.02 3.15
C ASP A 237 -16.70 -4.63 3.73
N ALA A 238 -16.16 -4.32 4.90
CA ALA A 238 -16.33 -3.01 5.54
C ALA A 238 -15.75 -1.89 4.67
N MET A 239 -14.54 -2.10 4.11
CA MET A 239 -13.91 -1.10 3.26
C MET A 239 -14.65 -0.92 1.93
N ALA A 240 -15.12 -2.01 1.32
CA ALA A 240 -15.93 -1.96 0.10
C ALA A 240 -17.22 -1.17 0.32
N ALA A 241 -17.90 -1.41 1.44
CA ALA A 241 -19.12 -0.69 1.81
C ALA A 241 -18.85 0.82 2.00
N LYS A 242 -17.74 1.19 2.66
CA LYS A 242 -17.33 2.59 2.85
C LYS A 242 -17.05 3.28 1.52
N LEU A 243 -16.23 2.67 0.66
CA LEU A 243 -15.89 3.24 -0.65
C LEU A 243 -17.12 3.40 -1.54
N ALA A 244 -18.00 2.39 -1.57
CA ALA A 244 -19.25 2.46 -2.33
C ALA A 244 -20.21 3.54 -1.81
N ALA A 245 -20.32 3.67 -0.47
CA ALA A 245 -21.12 4.74 0.15
C ALA A 245 -20.60 6.14 -0.18
N ASP A 246 -19.28 6.29 -0.34
CA ASP A 246 -18.64 7.53 -0.74
C ASP A 246 -18.72 7.78 -2.27
N GLY A 247 -19.27 6.86 -3.05
CA GLY A 247 -19.39 6.99 -4.51
C GLY A 247 -18.09 6.75 -5.28
N VAL A 248 -17.13 6.03 -4.70
CA VAL A 248 -15.93 5.56 -5.39
C VAL A 248 -16.27 4.31 -6.20
N ASP A 249 -15.73 4.20 -7.43
CA ASP A 249 -15.83 2.95 -8.21
C ASP A 249 -15.00 1.87 -7.51
N VAL A 250 -15.67 0.85 -6.99
CA VAL A 250 -15.04 -0.24 -6.23
C VAL A 250 -15.29 -1.58 -6.87
N SER A 251 -14.25 -2.38 -7.00
CA SER A 251 -14.30 -3.79 -7.37
C SER A 251 -13.80 -4.65 -6.23
N VAL A 252 -14.47 -5.77 -5.99
CA VAL A 252 -14.08 -6.73 -4.95
C VAL A 252 -13.74 -8.07 -5.58
N VAL A 253 -12.58 -8.61 -5.25
CA VAL A 253 -12.06 -9.90 -5.70
C VAL A 253 -11.81 -10.77 -4.48
N LYS A 254 -12.55 -11.88 -4.33
CA LYS A 254 -12.45 -12.80 -3.20
C LYS A 254 -12.06 -14.21 -3.62
N ASP A 255 -11.42 -14.34 -4.77
CA ASP A 255 -10.96 -15.59 -5.36
C ASP A 255 -9.44 -15.77 -5.31
N LEU A 256 -8.76 -14.98 -4.47
CA LEU A 256 -7.36 -15.24 -4.19
C LEU A 256 -7.22 -16.56 -3.41
N THR A 257 -6.07 -17.19 -3.51
CA THR A 257 -5.78 -18.46 -2.84
C THR A 257 -4.53 -18.36 -2.00
N GLY A 258 -4.43 -19.22 -1.00
CA GLY A 258 -3.29 -19.32 -0.11
C GLY A 258 -3.38 -18.38 1.09
N GLU A 259 -2.51 -18.65 2.05
CA GLU A 259 -2.37 -17.90 3.30
C GLU A 259 -1.97 -16.45 3.07
N HIS A 260 -2.14 -15.62 4.08
CA HIS A 260 -1.96 -14.16 4.07
C HIS A 260 -0.75 -13.66 3.26
N ASN A 261 0.42 -14.27 3.45
CA ASN A 261 1.64 -13.83 2.79
C ASN A 261 1.87 -14.47 1.42
N PHE A 262 1.12 -15.53 1.06
CA PHE A 262 1.33 -16.26 -0.18
C PHE A 262 1.19 -15.35 -1.41
N VAL A 263 0.26 -14.42 -1.38
CA VAL A 263 -0.08 -13.55 -2.52
C VAL A 263 1.10 -12.72 -3.03
N TRP A 264 1.93 -12.19 -2.12
CA TRP A 264 3.12 -11.43 -2.52
C TRP A 264 4.36 -12.30 -2.69
N GLN A 265 4.47 -13.41 -1.93
CA GLN A 265 5.58 -14.37 -2.05
C GLN A 265 5.57 -15.06 -3.41
N ASP A 266 4.42 -15.43 -3.91
CA ASP A 266 4.22 -15.95 -5.26
C ASP A 266 4.24 -14.85 -6.31
N GLY A 267 3.49 -13.77 -6.10
CA GLY A 267 3.42 -12.58 -6.93
C GLY A 267 2.52 -12.69 -8.17
N GLU A 268 2.09 -13.87 -8.60
CA GLU A 268 1.24 -14.06 -9.77
C GLU A 268 -0.13 -13.43 -9.58
N GLN A 269 -0.72 -13.60 -8.40
CA GLN A 269 -2.03 -13.06 -8.07
C GLN A 269 -2.00 -11.51 -8.02
N VAL A 270 -0.93 -10.92 -7.50
CA VAL A 270 -0.73 -9.45 -7.56
C VAL A 270 -0.66 -8.97 -8.99
N ALA A 271 0.10 -9.67 -9.84
CA ALA A 271 0.21 -9.33 -11.28
C ALA A 271 -1.14 -9.44 -12.00
N ARG A 272 -1.95 -10.46 -11.68
CA ARG A 272 -3.32 -10.61 -12.19
C ARG A 272 -4.21 -9.43 -11.82
N LEU A 273 -4.21 -9.00 -10.56
CA LEU A 273 -5.01 -7.88 -10.07
C LEU A 273 -4.58 -6.55 -10.73
N VAL A 274 -3.28 -6.31 -10.82
CA VAL A 274 -2.75 -5.14 -11.54
C VAL A 274 -3.18 -5.15 -13.01
N GLY A 275 -3.11 -6.31 -13.68
CA GLY A 275 -3.56 -6.48 -15.05
C GLY A 275 -5.05 -6.14 -15.24
N GLN A 276 -5.92 -6.54 -14.31
CA GLN A 276 -7.35 -6.20 -14.31
C GLN A 276 -7.57 -4.68 -14.21
N VAL A 277 -6.86 -4.03 -13.28
CA VAL A 277 -6.95 -2.57 -13.08
C VAL A 277 -6.48 -1.84 -14.33
N LEU A 278 -5.32 -2.23 -14.90
CA LEU A 278 -4.80 -1.60 -16.11
C LEU A 278 -5.76 -1.75 -17.31
N ALA A 279 -6.44 -2.89 -17.43
CA ALA A 279 -7.44 -3.09 -18.47
C ALA A 279 -8.65 -2.16 -18.30
N ARG A 280 -9.15 -1.98 -17.06
CA ARG A 280 -10.27 -1.06 -16.76
C ARG A 280 -9.91 0.40 -17.01
N LEU A 281 -8.74 0.86 -16.55
CA LEU A 281 -8.27 2.23 -16.77
C LEU A 281 -8.15 2.59 -18.25
N ARG A 282 -7.84 1.61 -19.11
CA ARG A 282 -7.80 1.83 -20.57
C ARG A 282 -9.18 1.95 -21.20
N GLN A 283 -10.16 1.16 -20.73
CA GLN A 283 -11.54 1.22 -21.23
C GLN A 283 -12.18 2.57 -20.90
N GLY A 284 -11.95 3.10 -19.69
CA GLY A 284 -12.43 4.42 -19.28
C GLY A 284 -11.87 5.57 -20.14
N LYS A 285 -10.61 5.48 -20.56
CA LYS A 285 -9.99 6.51 -21.44
C LYS A 285 -10.43 6.43 -22.91
N ALA A 286 -11.02 5.33 -23.36
CA ALA A 286 -11.50 5.17 -24.73
C ALA A 286 -12.97 5.61 -24.91
N GLY A 287 -13.68 5.90 -23.82
CA GLY A 287 -15.08 6.33 -23.80
C GLY A 287 -15.29 7.84 -23.58
N ASP A 288 -14.21 8.57 -23.28
CA ASP A 288 -14.17 10.04 -23.19
C ASP A 288 -13.63 10.63 -24.52
#